data_dfaceb72870af6add6874c32c3f9e45d
#
_entry.id   dfaceb72870af6add6874c32c3f9e45d
#
_cell.length_a   1.000
_cell.length_b   1.000
_cell.length_c   1.000
_cell.angle_alpha   90.00
_cell.angle_beta   90.00
_cell.angle_gamma   90.00
#
_symmetry.space_group_name_H-M   'P 1'
#
loop_
_entity.id
_entity.type
_entity.pdbx_description
1 polymer ?
#
loop_
_entity_poly.entity_id
_entity_poly.type
_entity_poly.pdbx_seq_one_letter_code
_entity_poly.pdbx_strand_id
1 'polypeptide(L)'
;VFLFKIGEAFLGRMSVIFYKEIGFTKSDIALYSKGLGWITTVIFTLLGGLFAIRSGVVKAMFVSGVLMASTNLLFSLLAWSGKSELLFAIAVIFDDMAAAFATVAFVAFISMLVDRTYTATQYALLASIGTAGRTTLAASSGALVDWLNGDWGIFFIITAVMVIPSLIFLYLIKDKLKLND
;
A
#
# COMPACT_ATOMS: atom_id res chain seq x y z
N VAL A 1 -8.36 -10.19 1.02
CA VAL A 1 -8.37 -9.21 2.13
C VAL A 1 -7.04 -9.22 2.88
N PHE A 2 -6.61 -10.35 3.45
CA PHE A 2 -5.42 -10.45 4.32
C PHE A 2 -4.11 -10.01 3.66
N LEU A 3 -3.86 -10.42 2.42
CA LEU A 3 -2.58 -10.19 1.73
C LEU A 3 -2.49 -8.86 0.98
N PHE A 4 -3.61 -8.19 0.75
CA PHE A 4 -3.65 -7.05 -0.17
C PHE A 4 -2.75 -5.89 0.26
N LYS A 5 -2.75 -5.55 1.54
CA LYS A 5 -1.97 -4.42 2.08
C LYS A 5 -0.59 -4.80 2.63
N ILE A 6 -0.09 -5.99 2.33
CA ILE A 6 1.17 -6.46 2.91
C ILE A 6 2.37 -5.60 2.48
N GLY A 7 2.47 -5.24 1.21
CA GLY A 7 3.56 -4.40 0.70
C GLY A 7 3.58 -3.01 1.33
N GLU A 8 2.40 -2.38 1.46
CA GLU A 8 2.23 -1.09 2.16
C GLU A 8 2.60 -1.20 3.65
N ALA A 9 2.28 -2.33 4.28
CA ALA A 9 2.57 -2.54 5.70
C ALA A 9 4.07 -2.61 5.98
N PHE A 10 4.81 -3.31 5.16
CA PHE A 10 6.27 -3.42 5.26
C PHE A 10 6.95 -2.08 4.99
N LEU A 11 6.58 -1.39 3.92
CA LEU A 11 7.07 -0.06 3.60
C LEU A 11 6.78 0.92 4.74
N GLY A 12 5.52 1.03 5.17
CA GLY A 12 5.11 1.97 6.21
C GLY A 12 5.78 1.75 7.55
N ARG A 13 6.16 0.49 7.88
CA ARG A 13 6.88 0.17 9.11
C ARG A 13 8.34 0.62 9.06
N MET A 14 9.00 0.43 7.91
CA MET A 14 10.44 0.63 7.75
C MET A 14 10.82 1.96 7.08
N SER A 15 9.88 2.67 6.47
CA SER A 15 10.15 3.89 5.69
C SER A 15 10.95 4.96 6.45
N VAL A 16 10.58 5.25 7.70
CA VAL A 16 11.27 6.28 8.49
C VAL A 16 12.71 5.88 8.84
N ILE A 17 12.97 4.59 9.08
CA ILE A 17 14.31 4.07 9.35
C ILE A 17 15.15 4.21 8.09
N PHE A 18 14.62 3.75 6.95
CA PHE A 18 15.23 3.86 5.64
C PHE A 18 15.59 5.31 5.26
N TYR A 19 14.66 6.27 5.46
CA TYR A 19 14.94 7.69 5.14
C TYR A 19 16.10 8.26 5.96
N LYS A 20 16.22 7.86 7.23
CA LYS A 20 17.33 8.28 8.08
C LYS A 20 18.65 7.66 7.64
N GLU A 21 18.66 6.41 7.25
CA GLU A 21 19.88 5.72 6.80
C GLU A 21 20.40 6.28 5.49
N ILE A 22 19.53 6.72 4.57
CA ILE A 22 19.95 7.43 3.35
C ILE A 22 20.49 8.83 3.65
N GLY A 23 20.23 9.37 4.85
CA GLY A 23 20.76 10.66 5.29
C GLY A 23 19.78 11.82 5.19
N PHE A 24 18.45 11.55 5.13
CA PHE A 24 17.44 12.58 5.27
C PHE A 24 17.28 13.01 6.73
N THR A 25 17.18 14.33 6.94
CA THR A 25 16.95 14.88 8.27
C THR A 25 15.49 14.71 8.71
N LYS A 26 15.25 14.83 10.02
CA LYS A 26 13.87 14.81 10.54
C LYS A 26 12.99 15.92 9.92
N SER A 27 13.60 17.07 9.62
CA SER A 27 12.91 18.20 8.96
C SER A 27 12.52 17.86 7.52
N ASP A 28 13.41 17.22 6.76
CA ASP A 28 13.12 16.78 5.40
C ASP A 28 11.99 15.76 5.38
N ILE A 29 12.05 14.76 6.27
CA ILE A 29 11.00 13.74 6.41
C ILE A 29 9.66 14.40 6.81
N ALA A 30 9.67 15.38 7.73
CA ALA A 30 8.46 16.08 8.13
C ALA A 30 7.87 16.91 6.98
N LEU A 31 8.69 17.58 6.19
CA LEU A 31 8.26 18.40 5.07
C LEU A 31 7.67 17.56 3.94
N TYR A 32 8.41 16.56 3.47
CA TYR A 32 8.01 15.74 2.31
C TYR A 32 6.96 14.69 2.68
N SER A 33 7.15 13.95 3.77
CA SER A 33 6.26 12.84 4.13
C SER A 33 5.01 13.30 4.89
N LYS A 34 5.07 14.38 5.67
CA LYS A 34 3.92 14.89 6.44
C LYS A 34 3.27 16.11 5.81
N GLY A 35 4.09 17.07 5.35
CA GLY A 35 3.59 18.33 4.77
C GLY A 35 2.91 18.12 3.41
N LEU A 36 3.58 17.47 2.47
CA LEU A 36 3.00 17.16 1.16
C LEU A 36 2.01 15.99 1.27
N GLY A 37 2.30 14.98 2.09
CA GLY A 37 1.54 13.73 2.15
C GLY A 37 0.07 13.92 2.49
N TRP A 38 -0.31 14.83 3.39
CA TRP A 38 -1.74 14.98 3.69
C TRP A 38 -2.53 15.63 2.55
N ILE A 39 -1.93 16.54 1.79
CA ILE A 39 -2.58 17.15 0.63
C ILE A 39 -2.78 16.09 -0.46
N THR A 40 -1.73 15.34 -0.78
CA THR A 40 -1.79 14.25 -1.76
C THR A 40 -2.79 13.17 -1.34
N THR A 41 -2.80 12.77 -0.08
CA THR A 41 -3.74 11.78 0.44
C THR A 41 -5.19 12.23 0.26
N VAL A 42 -5.54 13.48 0.58
CA VAL A 42 -6.91 13.99 0.41
C VAL A 42 -7.31 13.98 -1.07
N ILE A 43 -6.46 14.52 -1.94
CA ILE A 43 -6.75 14.60 -3.39
C ILE A 43 -6.91 13.19 -3.97
N PHE A 44 -5.98 12.29 -3.70
CA PHE A 44 -5.99 10.95 -4.28
C PHE A 44 -7.01 10.01 -3.63
N THR A 45 -7.46 10.27 -2.40
CA THR A 45 -8.61 9.57 -1.81
C THR A 45 -9.89 9.89 -2.60
N LEU A 46 -10.12 11.16 -2.93
CA LEU A 46 -11.27 11.58 -3.74
C LEU A 46 -11.20 11.01 -5.16
N LEU A 47 -10.03 11.11 -5.81
CA LEU A 47 -9.83 10.55 -7.15
C LEU A 47 -9.96 9.03 -7.16
N GLY A 48 -9.45 8.34 -6.13
CA GLY A 48 -9.57 6.89 -5.97
C GLY A 48 -11.02 6.46 -5.79
N GLY A 49 -11.80 7.20 -5.01
CA GLY A 49 -13.24 6.97 -4.87
C GLY A 49 -13.98 7.12 -6.20
N LEU A 50 -13.72 8.21 -6.92
CA LEU A 50 -14.32 8.44 -8.22
C LEU A 50 -13.93 7.36 -9.24
N PHE A 51 -12.66 6.93 -9.22
CA PHE A 51 -12.18 5.84 -10.07
C PHE A 51 -12.87 4.51 -9.73
N ALA A 52 -13.02 4.18 -8.44
CA ALA A 52 -13.69 2.95 -8.00
C ALA A 52 -15.18 2.93 -8.43
N ILE A 53 -15.86 4.07 -8.34
CA ILE A 53 -17.26 4.20 -8.79
C ILE A 53 -17.39 4.02 -10.31
N ARG A 54 -16.48 4.64 -11.09
CA ARG A 54 -16.57 4.60 -12.56
C ARG A 54 -16.06 3.31 -13.18
N SER A 55 -15.01 2.73 -12.62
CA SER A 55 -14.30 1.59 -13.20
C SER A 55 -14.64 0.25 -12.56
N GLY A 56 -15.37 0.27 -11.44
CA GLY A 56 -15.68 -0.88 -10.62
C GLY A 56 -14.62 -1.19 -9.57
N VAL A 57 -15.07 -1.74 -8.45
CA VAL A 57 -14.27 -1.97 -7.24
C VAL A 57 -13.11 -2.95 -7.49
N VAL A 58 -13.37 -4.05 -8.20
CA VAL A 58 -12.35 -5.07 -8.49
C VAL A 58 -11.22 -4.50 -9.33
N LYS A 59 -11.55 -3.66 -10.32
CA LYS A 59 -10.56 -3.00 -11.16
C LYS A 59 -9.78 -1.95 -10.37
N ALA A 60 -10.45 -1.21 -9.48
CA ALA A 60 -9.78 -0.26 -8.60
C ALA A 60 -8.81 -0.95 -7.64
N MET A 61 -9.19 -2.10 -7.07
CA MET A 61 -8.29 -2.95 -6.26
C MET A 61 -7.06 -3.40 -7.05
N PHE A 62 -7.26 -3.86 -8.29
CA PHE A 62 -6.15 -4.33 -9.12
C PHE A 62 -5.18 -3.20 -9.46
N VAL A 63 -5.69 -2.05 -9.91
CA VAL A 63 -4.88 -0.86 -10.22
C VAL A 63 -4.13 -0.36 -8.99
N SER A 64 -4.78 -0.28 -7.84
CA SER A 64 -4.11 0.15 -6.60
C SER A 64 -3.02 -0.80 -6.16
N GLY A 65 -3.19 -2.11 -6.33
CA GLY A 65 -2.15 -3.11 -6.04
C GLY A 65 -0.93 -2.97 -6.97
N VAL A 66 -1.15 -2.72 -8.27
CA VAL A 66 -0.07 -2.45 -9.23
C VAL A 66 0.66 -1.15 -8.86
N LEU A 67 -0.09 -0.09 -8.48
CA LEU A 67 0.51 1.16 -8.01
C LEU A 67 1.37 0.94 -6.76
N MET A 68 0.90 0.17 -5.78
CA MET A 68 1.67 -0.17 -4.57
C MET A 68 2.97 -0.91 -4.91
N ALA A 69 2.94 -1.89 -5.80
CA ALA A 69 4.14 -2.58 -6.24
C ALA A 69 5.11 -1.62 -6.96
N SER A 70 4.59 -0.73 -7.79
CA SER A 70 5.40 0.27 -8.52
C SER A 70 6.07 1.27 -7.57
N THR A 71 5.38 1.72 -6.53
CA THR A 71 5.96 2.63 -5.53
C THR A 71 7.07 1.96 -4.72
N ASN A 72 6.91 0.69 -4.35
CA ASN A 72 7.97 -0.05 -3.70
C ASN A 72 9.23 -0.14 -4.58
N LEU A 73 9.07 -0.29 -5.90
CA LEU A 73 10.19 -0.25 -6.85
C LEU A 73 10.83 1.14 -6.93
N LEU A 74 10.06 2.23 -6.80
CA LEU A 74 10.63 3.58 -6.72
C LEU A 74 11.49 3.76 -5.47
N PHE A 75 11.07 3.21 -4.31
CA PHE A 75 11.90 3.21 -3.11
C PHE A 75 13.16 2.34 -3.25
N SER A 76 13.09 1.23 -3.98
CA SER A 76 14.27 0.44 -4.34
C SER A 76 15.27 1.26 -5.17
N LEU A 77 14.76 2.01 -6.16
CA LEU A 77 15.58 2.90 -6.97
C LEU A 77 16.20 4.02 -6.11
N LEU A 78 15.45 4.60 -5.19
CA LEU A 78 15.96 5.59 -4.24
C LEU A 78 17.07 5.01 -3.36
N ALA A 79 16.93 3.77 -2.89
CA ALA A 79 17.92 3.08 -2.08
C ALA A 79 19.27 2.94 -2.82
N TRP A 80 19.22 2.63 -4.09
CA TRP A 80 20.44 2.48 -4.91
C TRP A 80 21.01 3.80 -5.43
N SER A 81 20.16 4.81 -5.64
CA SER A 81 20.58 6.15 -6.10
C SER A 81 21.19 7.01 -4.99
N GLY A 82 20.97 6.65 -3.73
CA GLY A 82 21.37 7.43 -2.57
C GLY A 82 20.48 8.66 -2.32
N LYS A 83 21.00 9.64 -1.57
CA LYS A 83 20.24 10.85 -1.19
C LYS A 83 19.90 11.70 -2.40
N SER A 84 18.65 11.67 -2.85
CA SER A 84 18.09 12.53 -3.90
C SER A 84 16.76 13.09 -3.42
N GLU A 85 16.70 14.40 -3.16
CA GLU A 85 15.46 15.07 -2.67
C GLU A 85 14.34 14.97 -3.71
N LEU A 86 14.64 15.13 -4.99
CA LEU A 86 13.66 15.02 -6.06
C LEU A 86 13.05 13.61 -6.14
N LEU A 87 13.91 12.58 -6.14
CA LEU A 87 13.46 11.19 -6.20
C LEU A 87 12.68 10.80 -4.94
N PHE A 88 13.10 11.31 -3.78
CA PHE A 88 12.40 11.13 -2.52
C PHE A 88 10.99 11.76 -2.55
N ALA A 89 10.87 13.02 -3.00
CA ALA A 89 9.58 13.68 -3.13
C ALA A 89 8.64 12.93 -4.08
N ILE A 90 9.15 12.50 -5.24
CA ILE A 90 8.38 11.70 -6.21
C ILE A 90 7.94 10.37 -5.58
N ALA A 91 8.83 9.64 -4.93
CA ALA A 91 8.51 8.36 -4.32
C ALA A 91 7.43 8.50 -3.24
N VAL A 92 7.52 9.52 -2.38
CA VAL A 92 6.52 9.79 -1.33
C VAL A 92 5.16 10.16 -1.92
N ILE A 93 5.11 11.04 -2.93
CA ILE A 93 3.85 11.43 -3.58
C ILE A 93 3.18 10.21 -4.23
N PHE A 94 3.93 9.36 -4.93
CA PHE A 94 3.39 8.16 -5.54
C PHE A 94 2.96 7.12 -4.50
N ASP A 95 3.67 7.01 -3.37
CA ASP A 95 3.28 6.14 -2.27
C ASP A 95 1.97 6.57 -1.62
N ASP A 96 1.83 7.87 -1.29
CA ASP A 96 0.59 8.43 -0.76
C ASP A 96 -0.58 8.25 -1.73
N MET A 97 -0.35 8.42 -3.04
CA MET A 97 -1.33 8.15 -4.07
C MET A 97 -1.76 6.68 -4.05
N ALA A 98 -0.81 5.76 -4.09
CA ALA A 98 -1.07 4.33 -4.09
C ALA A 98 -1.79 3.88 -2.81
N ALA A 99 -1.37 4.38 -1.64
CA ALA A 99 -1.98 4.10 -0.35
C ALA A 99 -3.42 4.63 -0.26
N ALA A 100 -3.68 5.84 -0.76
CA ALA A 100 -5.02 6.43 -0.81
C ALA A 100 -5.96 5.60 -1.70
N PHE A 101 -5.54 5.28 -2.93
CA PHE A 101 -6.29 4.42 -3.85
C PHE A 101 -6.54 3.03 -3.26
N ALA A 102 -5.51 2.41 -2.68
CA ALA A 102 -5.62 1.08 -2.07
C ALA A 102 -6.59 1.08 -0.89
N THR A 103 -6.58 2.13 -0.07
CA THR A 103 -7.48 2.24 1.08
C THR A 103 -8.93 2.36 0.65
N VAL A 104 -9.23 3.24 -0.30
CA VAL A 104 -10.59 3.42 -0.82
C VAL A 104 -11.09 2.16 -1.52
N ALA A 105 -10.27 1.57 -2.40
CA ALA A 105 -10.61 0.34 -3.09
C ALA A 105 -10.83 -0.83 -2.11
N PHE A 106 -10.02 -0.93 -1.07
CA PHE A 106 -10.13 -1.96 -0.05
C PHE A 106 -11.41 -1.83 0.78
N VAL A 107 -11.75 -0.62 1.22
CA VAL A 107 -13.00 -0.33 1.95
C VAL A 107 -14.21 -0.66 1.06
N ALA A 108 -14.20 -0.22 -0.18
CA ALA A 108 -15.27 -0.52 -1.14
C ALA A 108 -15.40 -2.03 -1.39
N PHE A 109 -14.29 -2.74 -1.51
CA PHE A 109 -14.25 -4.18 -1.71
C PHE A 109 -14.83 -4.95 -0.50
N ILE A 110 -14.45 -4.58 0.73
CA ILE A 110 -15.04 -5.18 1.93
C ILE A 110 -16.53 -4.91 1.97
N SER A 111 -16.95 -3.68 1.66
CA SER A 111 -18.38 -3.31 1.67
C SER A 111 -19.20 -4.10 0.64
N MET A 112 -18.60 -4.47 -0.49
CA MET A 112 -19.23 -5.31 -1.52
C MET A 112 -19.39 -6.77 -1.07
N LEU A 113 -18.48 -7.27 -0.21
CA LEU A 113 -18.51 -8.66 0.27
C LEU A 113 -19.47 -8.88 1.44
N VAL A 114 -19.96 -7.81 2.04
CA VAL A 114 -20.75 -7.86 3.28
C VAL A 114 -22.24 -7.99 2.96
N ASP A 115 -22.92 -8.92 3.65
CA ASP A 115 -24.38 -9.07 3.59
C ASP A 115 -25.08 -7.89 4.27
N ARG A 116 -26.17 -7.41 3.66
CA ARG A 116 -26.95 -6.26 4.17
C ARG A 116 -27.57 -6.52 5.55
N THR A 117 -27.82 -7.77 5.88
CA THR A 117 -28.43 -8.15 7.17
C THR A 117 -27.48 -8.07 8.34
N TYR A 118 -26.19 -8.37 8.11
CA TYR A 118 -25.14 -8.43 9.16
C TYR A 118 -23.97 -7.48 8.87
N THR A 119 -24.25 -6.37 8.21
CA THR A 119 -23.24 -5.45 7.66
C THR A 119 -22.17 -5.05 8.67
N ALA A 120 -22.58 -4.56 9.86
CA ALA A 120 -21.65 -4.04 10.85
C ALA A 120 -20.66 -5.11 11.35
N THR A 121 -21.18 -6.31 11.69
CA THR A 121 -20.37 -7.40 12.23
C THR A 121 -19.43 -7.98 11.19
N GLN A 122 -19.92 -8.25 9.98
CA GLN A 122 -19.12 -8.80 8.89
C GLN A 122 -18.05 -7.82 8.43
N TYR A 123 -18.40 -6.53 8.30
CA TYR A 123 -17.44 -5.48 7.97
C TYR A 123 -16.34 -5.39 9.03
N ALA A 124 -16.70 -5.33 10.30
CA ALA A 124 -15.73 -5.26 11.39
C ALA A 124 -14.80 -6.48 11.41
N LEU A 125 -15.33 -7.68 11.16
CA LEU A 125 -14.55 -8.91 11.10
C LEU A 125 -13.56 -8.88 9.93
N LEU A 126 -14.01 -8.55 8.72
CA LEU A 126 -13.15 -8.49 7.53
C LEU A 126 -12.07 -7.39 7.65
N ALA A 127 -12.44 -6.23 8.18
CA ALA A 127 -11.52 -5.14 8.44
C ALA A 127 -10.48 -5.54 9.50
N SER A 128 -10.90 -6.24 10.56
CA SER A 128 -10.01 -6.73 11.61
C SER A 128 -9.04 -7.78 11.08
N ILE A 129 -9.49 -8.71 10.24
CA ILE A 129 -8.61 -9.70 9.58
C ILE A 129 -7.58 -8.99 8.70
N GLY A 130 -7.99 -7.99 7.93
CA GLY A 130 -7.09 -7.19 7.10
C GLY A 130 -6.04 -6.44 7.93
N THR A 131 -6.47 -5.85 9.04
CA THR A 131 -5.57 -5.14 9.97
C THR A 131 -4.65 -6.09 10.72
N ALA A 132 -5.15 -7.22 11.20
CA ALA A 132 -4.34 -8.24 11.87
C ALA A 132 -3.25 -8.77 10.94
N GLY A 133 -3.59 -9.09 9.69
CA GLY A 133 -2.61 -9.52 8.68
C GLY A 133 -1.53 -8.48 8.44
N ARG A 134 -1.94 -7.23 8.23
CA ARG A 134 -1.03 -6.10 8.06
C ARG A 134 -0.08 -5.95 9.25
N THR A 135 -0.61 -5.95 10.49
CA THR A 135 0.19 -5.71 11.69
C THR A 135 1.14 -6.85 11.99
N THR A 136 0.65 -8.09 11.92
CA THR A 136 1.44 -9.29 12.22
C THR A 136 2.59 -9.47 11.23
N LEU A 137 2.30 -9.33 9.94
CA LEU A 137 3.31 -9.48 8.91
C LEU A 137 4.31 -8.33 8.91
N ALA A 138 3.86 -7.08 9.13
CA ALA A 138 4.74 -5.94 9.25
C ALA A 138 5.70 -6.04 10.47
N ALA A 139 5.33 -6.77 11.50
CA ALA A 139 6.22 -6.99 12.64
C ALA A 139 7.51 -7.72 12.26
N SER A 140 7.48 -8.56 11.21
CA SER A 140 8.66 -9.28 10.70
C SER A 140 9.54 -8.44 9.77
N SER A 141 9.14 -7.21 9.42
CA SER A 141 9.87 -6.38 8.45
C SER A 141 11.29 -6.02 8.91
N GLY A 142 11.50 -5.79 10.22
CA GLY A 142 12.84 -5.57 10.77
C GLY A 142 13.75 -6.79 10.62
N ALA A 143 13.24 -7.98 10.94
CA ALA A 143 14.01 -9.23 10.76
C ALA A 143 14.36 -9.47 9.29
N LEU A 144 13.50 -9.06 8.35
CA LEU A 144 13.80 -9.14 6.93
C LEU A 144 14.95 -8.20 6.53
N VAL A 145 14.96 -6.95 7.04
CA VAL A 145 16.05 -6.02 6.80
C VAL A 145 17.37 -6.54 7.37
N ASP A 146 17.35 -7.08 8.60
CA ASP A 146 18.53 -7.68 9.23
C ASP A 146 19.06 -8.89 8.44
N TRP A 147 18.17 -9.74 7.95
CA TRP A 147 18.52 -10.89 7.11
C TRP A 147 19.15 -10.48 5.77
N LEU A 148 18.75 -9.34 5.23
CA LEU A 148 19.30 -8.76 4.00
C LEU A 148 20.57 -7.92 4.26
N ASN A 149 21.11 -7.92 5.47
CA ASN A 149 22.26 -7.10 5.87
C ASN A 149 22.08 -5.61 5.58
N GLY A 150 20.86 -5.09 5.68
CA GLY A 150 20.54 -3.69 5.44
C GLY A 150 20.44 -3.30 3.97
N ASP A 151 20.34 -4.24 3.04
CA ASP A 151 20.10 -3.93 1.62
C ASP A 151 18.65 -3.52 1.39
N TRP A 152 18.40 -2.22 1.49
CA TRP A 152 17.09 -1.63 1.29
C TRP A 152 16.56 -1.80 -0.14
N GLY A 153 17.43 -1.83 -1.14
CA GLY A 153 17.04 -2.03 -2.53
C GLY A 153 16.36 -3.38 -2.71
N ILE A 154 17.00 -4.44 -2.22
CA ILE A 154 16.44 -5.80 -2.26
C ILE A 154 15.19 -5.90 -1.37
N PHE A 155 15.19 -5.27 -0.19
CA PHE A 155 14.02 -5.22 0.69
C PHE A 155 12.77 -4.71 -0.03
N PHE A 156 12.87 -3.59 -0.74
CA PHE A 156 11.72 -3.02 -1.45
C PHE A 156 11.31 -3.83 -2.68
N ILE A 157 12.23 -4.52 -3.36
CA ILE A 157 11.87 -5.47 -4.42
C ILE A 157 11.06 -6.64 -3.83
N ILE A 158 11.48 -7.21 -2.71
CA ILE A 158 10.74 -8.29 -2.06
C ILE A 158 9.34 -7.82 -1.67
N THR A 159 9.21 -6.63 -1.10
CA THR A 159 7.89 -6.07 -0.73
C THR A 159 7.00 -5.81 -1.94
N ALA A 160 7.56 -5.40 -3.08
CA ALA A 160 6.82 -5.29 -4.33
C ALA A 160 6.31 -6.65 -4.83
N VAL A 161 7.15 -7.69 -4.76
CA VAL A 161 6.79 -9.06 -5.15
C VAL A 161 5.72 -9.64 -4.21
N MET A 162 5.72 -9.29 -2.94
CA MET A 162 4.71 -9.73 -1.97
C MET A 162 3.28 -9.28 -2.31
N VAL A 163 3.10 -8.26 -3.14
CA VAL A 163 1.78 -7.82 -3.62
C VAL A 163 1.24 -8.76 -4.70
N ILE A 164 2.10 -9.43 -5.47
CA ILE A 164 1.72 -10.25 -6.64
C ILE A 164 0.73 -11.36 -6.27
N PRO A 165 0.90 -12.15 -5.20
CA PRO A 165 -0.06 -13.19 -4.83
C PRO A 165 -1.47 -12.66 -4.64
N SER A 166 -1.62 -11.47 -4.02
CA SER A 166 -2.94 -10.86 -3.83
C SER A 166 -3.59 -10.44 -5.14
N LEU A 167 -2.80 -9.96 -6.11
CA LEU A 167 -3.27 -9.61 -7.45
C LEU A 167 -3.68 -10.85 -8.26
N ILE A 168 -2.92 -11.94 -8.15
CA ILE A 168 -3.26 -13.22 -8.78
C ILE A 168 -4.58 -13.75 -8.22
N PHE A 169 -4.75 -13.79 -6.90
CA PHE A 169 -6.00 -14.19 -6.29
C PHE A 169 -7.17 -13.32 -6.72
N LEU A 170 -6.99 -12.00 -6.76
CA LEU A 170 -8.02 -11.07 -7.21
C LEU A 170 -8.40 -11.35 -8.68
N TYR A 171 -7.42 -11.61 -9.52
CA TYR A 171 -7.64 -11.95 -10.93
C TYR A 171 -8.45 -13.25 -11.09
N LEU A 172 -8.13 -14.29 -10.31
CA LEU A 172 -8.79 -15.58 -10.35
C LEU A 172 -10.26 -15.53 -9.88
N ILE A 173 -10.56 -14.64 -8.91
CA ILE A 173 -11.92 -14.54 -8.36
C ILE A 173 -12.77 -13.43 -9.00
N LYS A 174 -12.20 -12.62 -9.90
CA LYS A 174 -12.90 -11.46 -10.51
C LYS A 174 -14.24 -11.81 -11.16
N ASP A 175 -14.31 -12.98 -11.81
CA ASP A 175 -15.53 -13.41 -12.52
C ASP A 175 -16.63 -13.87 -11.55
N LYS A 176 -16.25 -14.42 -10.39
CA LYS A 176 -17.18 -14.76 -9.31
C LYS A 176 -17.72 -13.51 -8.58
N LEU A 177 -16.91 -12.45 -8.50
CA LEU A 177 -17.31 -11.20 -7.89
C LEU A 177 -18.24 -10.37 -8.77
N LYS A 178 -18.14 -10.49 -10.10
CA LYS A 178 -19.01 -9.80 -11.06
C LYS A 178 -20.42 -10.38 -11.14
N LEU A 179 -20.65 -11.57 -10.62
CA LEU A 179 -21.97 -12.22 -10.62
C LEU A 179 -22.89 -11.64 -9.51
N ASN A 180 -22.39 -10.77 -8.65
CA ASN A 180 -23.10 -10.15 -7.54
C ASN A 180 -23.33 -8.63 -7.73
N ASP A 181 -22.97 -8.08 -8.89
CA ASP A 181 -23.34 -6.75 -9.35
C ASP A 181 -24.63 -6.85 -10.21
#